data_b58ab68d0bc2106f55b97a3d337afbda
#
_entry.id   b58ab68d0bc2106f55b97a3d337afbda
#
_cell.length_a   1.000
_cell.length_b   1.000
_cell.length_c   1.000
_cell.angle_alpha   90.00
_cell.angle_beta   90.00
_cell.angle_gamma   90.00
#
_symmetry.space_group_name_H-M   'P 1'
#
loop_
_entity.id
_entity.type
_entity.pdbx_description
1 polymer ?
#
loop_
_entity_poly.entity_id
_entity_poly.type
_entity_poly.pdbx_seq_one_letter_code
_entity_poly.pdbx_strand_id
1 'polypeptide(L)'
;MRTQTINFPDQQTLCVFPAERSNLAQAISELGLKDRCAVIVLIGGKIDEQQAAVTQRAMQVISRVAEDTRAVVICGGTDMGVMAEIGRIRSRNGYKFPLVGVTPEELVTWPGGPLNTKFLWMGKQRWQLESHYSHFILVPGSQFGDESLWIVDAATILSKGHRSVTILINGGEVSRKDIELSLENGRAVIALSRTGRLADDLARQPERDKLITVIPANAEQRIVDAIQAALLMTEKSYVHQFSIREKVTSGKYVIQQEMNSIQEPIRITSR
;
A
#
# COMPACT_ATOMS: atom_id res chain seq x y z
N MET A 1 -25.13 2.13 -1.73
CA MET A 1 -23.98 2.01 -0.85
C MET A 1 -24.40 2.34 0.57
N ARG A 2 -23.93 1.62 1.60
CA ARG A 2 -24.21 1.89 3.02
C ARG A 2 -22.99 2.60 3.62
N THR A 3 -23.25 3.59 4.48
CA THR A 3 -22.20 4.30 5.24
C THR A 3 -22.56 4.21 6.73
N GLN A 4 -21.57 4.00 7.57
CA GLN A 4 -21.76 3.85 9.02
C GLN A 4 -20.57 4.45 9.77
N THR A 5 -20.81 5.07 10.92
CA THR A 5 -19.77 5.40 11.88
C THR A 5 -19.64 4.25 12.89
N ILE A 6 -18.44 3.71 13.01
CA ILE A 6 -18.10 2.70 14.02
C ILE A 6 -17.53 3.43 15.24
N ASN A 7 -18.11 3.19 16.40
CA ASN A 7 -17.66 3.76 17.67
C ASN A 7 -16.69 2.76 18.35
N PHE A 8 -15.41 2.96 18.19
CA PHE A 8 -14.41 2.27 19.00
C PHE A 8 -14.21 2.97 20.34
N PRO A 9 -13.59 2.33 21.35
CA PRO A 9 -13.44 2.94 22.69
C PRO A 9 -12.78 4.33 22.66
N ASP A 10 -11.78 4.53 21.81
CA ASP A 10 -10.95 5.74 21.80
C ASP A 10 -11.19 6.66 20.59
N GLN A 11 -11.97 6.21 19.61
CA GLN A 11 -12.25 7.01 18.40
C GLN A 11 -13.50 6.57 17.65
N GLN A 12 -14.00 7.48 16.81
CA GLN A 12 -15.00 7.19 15.81
C GLN A 12 -14.36 7.01 14.45
N THR A 13 -14.77 5.97 13.72
CA THR A 13 -14.22 5.64 12.40
C THR A 13 -15.32 5.54 11.37
N LEU A 14 -15.18 6.28 10.27
CA LEU A 14 -16.12 6.22 9.16
C LEU A 14 -15.88 4.94 8.34
N CYS A 15 -16.96 4.25 8.04
CA CYS A 15 -16.96 2.99 7.33
C CYS A 15 -17.97 3.03 6.18
N VAL A 16 -17.56 2.55 5.00
CA VAL A 16 -18.40 2.41 3.81
C VAL A 16 -18.47 0.96 3.35
N PHE A 17 -19.60 0.61 2.74
CA PHE A 17 -19.91 -0.76 2.29
C PHE A 17 -20.32 -0.74 0.81
N PRO A 18 -19.35 -0.66 -0.11
CA PRO A 18 -19.64 -0.74 -1.54
C PRO A 18 -20.10 -2.15 -1.91
N ALA A 19 -21.21 -2.28 -2.65
CA ALA A 19 -21.71 -3.58 -3.11
C ALA A 19 -20.92 -4.11 -4.31
N GLU A 20 -20.37 -3.21 -5.13
CA GLU A 20 -19.65 -3.53 -6.37
C GLU A 20 -18.42 -2.63 -6.50
N ARG A 21 -17.39 -3.12 -7.21
CA ARG A 21 -16.15 -2.37 -7.46
C ARG A 21 -16.39 -1.05 -8.22
N SER A 22 -17.39 -1.00 -9.07
CA SER A 22 -17.84 0.23 -9.74
C SER A 22 -18.23 1.37 -8.78
N ASN A 23 -18.62 1.03 -7.54
CA ASN A 23 -18.98 2.00 -6.49
C ASN A 23 -17.77 2.49 -5.67
N LEU A 24 -16.55 1.96 -5.92
CA LEU A 24 -15.40 2.24 -5.06
C LEU A 24 -14.97 3.71 -5.08
N ALA A 25 -15.01 4.36 -6.24
CA ALA A 25 -14.68 5.78 -6.35
C ALA A 25 -15.64 6.66 -5.52
N GLN A 26 -16.94 6.34 -5.55
CA GLN A 26 -17.93 6.99 -4.72
C GLN A 26 -17.69 6.70 -3.24
N ALA A 27 -17.37 5.45 -2.88
CA ALA A 27 -17.05 5.04 -1.50
C ALA A 27 -15.87 5.84 -0.93
N ILE A 28 -14.80 6.01 -1.70
CA ILE A 28 -13.63 6.82 -1.34
C ILE A 28 -14.02 8.28 -1.13
N SER A 29 -14.86 8.83 -2.01
CA SER A 29 -15.35 10.21 -1.86
C SER A 29 -16.19 10.41 -0.60
N GLU A 30 -17.03 9.44 -0.24
CA GLU A 30 -17.85 9.50 1.00
C GLU A 30 -16.99 9.38 2.28
N LEU A 31 -15.84 8.73 2.21
CA LEU A 31 -14.86 8.76 3.29
C LEU A 31 -14.15 10.12 3.43
N GLY A 32 -14.38 11.07 2.52
CA GLY A 32 -13.71 12.37 2.51
C GLY A 32 -12.24 12.30 2.08
N LEU A 33 -11.81 11.18 1.52
CA LEU A 33 -10.45 11.00 1.03
C LEU A 33 -10.29 11.72 -0.32
N LYS A 34 -9.23 12.53 -0.42
CA LYS A 34 -8.91 13.28 -1.64
C LYS A 34 -8.12 12.38 -2.60
N ASP A 35 -8.43 12.49 -3.87
CA ASP A 35 -7.63 11.90 -4.93
C ASP A 35 -6.31 12.66 -5.16
N ARG A 36 -5.41 12.10 -5.99
CA ARG A 36 -4.07 12.63 -6.30
C ARG A 36 -3.19 12.82 -5.06
N CYS A 37 -3.26 11.88 -4.16
CA CYS A 37 -2.41 11.84 -2.97
C CYS A 37 -1.35 10.76 -3.09
N ALA A 38 -0.31 10.86 -2.27
CA ALA A 38 0.64 9.78 -2.08
C ALA A 38 -0.08 8.58 -1.42
N VAL A 39 0.17 7.36 -1.91
CA VAL A 39 -0.45 6.14 -1.38
C VAL A 39 0.61 5.09 -1.08
N ILE A 40 0.54 4.52 0.12
CA ILE A 40 1.31 3.36 0.53
C ILE A 40 0.33 2.19 0.72
N VAL A 41 0.47 1.14 -0.09
CA VAL A 41 -0.22 -0.13 0.14
C VAL A 41 0.67 -0.98 1.04
N LEU A 42 0.21 -1.29 2.25
CA LEU A 42 0.96 -2.10 3.19
C LEU A 42 0.42 -3.53 3.18
N ILE A 43 1.26 -4.45 2.74
CA ILE A 43 0.94 -5.88 2.62
C ILE A 43 1.76 -6.66 3.63
N GLY A 44 1.13 -7.61 4.29
CA GLY A 44 1.80 -8.48 5.22
C GLY A 44 0.85 -9.35 6.03
N GLY A 45 1.43 -10.19 6.86
CA GLY A 45 0.69 -11.14 7.69
C GLY A 45 1.06 -11.06 9.16
N LYS A 46 0.93 -12.22 9.83
CA LYS A 46 1.33 -12.39 11.23
C LYS A 46 2.83 -12.12 11.37
N ILE A 47 3.19 -11.36 12.39
CA ILE A 47 4.58 -11.10 12.74
C ILE A 47 5.07 -12.24 13.65
N ASP A 48 6.12 -12.94 13.25
CA ASP A 48 6.73 -13.99 14.04
C ASP A 48 7.64 -13.37 15.12
N GLU A 49 7.73 -14.01 16.29
CA GLU A 49 8.47 -13.48 17.45
C GLU A 49 9.93 -13.16 17.13
N GLN A 50 10.59 -14.01 16.34
CA GLN A 50 12.00 -13.83 15.97
C GLN A 50 12.23 -12.56 15.13
N GLN A 51 11.27 -12.13 14.34
CA GLN A 51 11.34 -10.95 13.50
C GLN A 51 10.61 -9.73 14.09
N ALA A 52 9.99 -9.87 15.27
CA ALA A 52 9.14 -8.84 15.85
C ALA A 52 9.87 -7.50 16.01
N ALA A 53 11.07 -7.51 16.60
CA ALA A 53 11.82 -6.28 16.88
C ALA A 53 12.24 -5.54 15.58
N VAL A 54 12.73 -6.25 14.56
CA VAL A 54 13.15 -5.63 13.31
C VAL A 54 11.94 -5.16 12.50
N THR A 55 10.86 -5.93 12.51
CA THR A 55 9.60 -5.57 11.86
C THR A 55 9.00 -4.31 12.49
N GLN A 56 8.97 -4.24 13.81
CA GLN A 56 8.44 -3.08 14.53
C GLN A 56 9.23 -1.80 14.21
N ARG A 57 10.56 -1.86 14.15
CA ARG A 57 11.39 -0.72 13.75
C ARG A 57 11.07 -0.28 12.31
N ALA A 58 11.00 -1.21 11.37
CA ALA A 58 10.63 -0.90 10.00
C ALA A 58 9.24 -0.27 9.90
N MET A 59 8.26 -0.76 10.67
CA MET A 59 6.91 -0.20 10.74
C MET A 59 6.89 1.22 11.31
N GLN A 60 7.74 1.54 12.29
CA GLN A 60 7.92 2.92 12.78
C GLN A 60 8.45 3.84 11.70
N VAL A 61 9.42 3.38 10.90
CA VAL A 61 9.98 4.16 9.77
C VAL A 61 8.89 4.41 8.73
N ILE A 62 8.15 3.38 8.32
CA ILE A 62 7.06 3.50 7.34
C ILE A 62 6.00 4.49 7.84
N SER A 63 5.59 4.38 9.10
CA SER A 63 4.58 5.26 9.71
C SER A 63 5.04 6.72 9.74
N ARG A 64 6.31 6.99 10.05
CA ARG A 64 6.88 8.33 10.01
C ARG A 64 6.88 8.88 8.59
N VAL A 65 7.32 8.10 7.60
CA VAL A 65 7.29 8.54 6.20
C VAL A 65 5.86 8.80 5.73
N ALA A 66 4.89 7.98 6.13
CA ALA A 66 3.48 8.21 5.81
C ALA A 66 2.98 9.54 6.40
N GLU A 67 3.34 9.88 7.65
CA GLU A 67 3.00 11.15 8.28
C GLU A 67 3.67 12.33 7.56
N ASP A 68 4.99 12.26 7.34
CA ASP A 68 5.77 13.33 6.71
C ASP A 68 5.31 13.64 5.28
N THR A 69 4.91 12.60 4.52
CA THR A 69 4.42 12.73 3.14
C THR A 69 2.91 12.93 3.05
N ARG A 70 2.19 12.85 4.17
CA ARG A 70 0.72 12.83 4.23
C ARG A 70 0.11 11.77 3.32
N ALA A 71 0.80 10.63 3.20
CA ALA A 71 0.34 9.53 2.37
C ALA A 71 -0.88 8.84 2.99
N VAL A 72 -1.80 8.40 2.16
CA VAL A 72 -2.84 7.46 2.58
C VAL A 72 -2.20 6.07 2.67
N VAL A 73 -2.34 5.40 3.81
CA VAL A 73 -1.91 4.01 3.98
C VAL A 73 -3.13 3.10 3.84
N ILE A 74 -3.05 2.10 2.96
CA ILE A 74 -4.12 1.12 2.70
C ILE A 74 -3.61 -0.27 3.07
N CYS A 75 -4.39 -1.02 3.84
CA CYS A 75 -4.11 -2.43 4.14
C CYS A 75 -5.38 -3.18 4.60
N GLY A 76 -5.27 -4.44 5.04
CA GLY A 76 -6.42 -5.30 5.39
C GLY A 76 -7.26 -4.87 6.60
N GLY A 77 -6.74 -4.08 7.53
CA GLY A 77 -7.51 -3.45 8.61
C GLY A 77 -7.93 -4.33 9.80
N THR A 78 -7.50 -5.59 9.87
CA THR A 78 -7.80 -6.47 11.01
C THR A 78 -6.81 -6.28 12.17
N ASP A 79 -7.24 -6.57 13.40
CA ASP A 79 -6.36 -6.51 14.59
C ASP A 79 -5.38 -7.71 14.62
N MET A 80 -4.56 -7.81 13.57
CA MET A 80 -3.56 -8.86 13.42
C MET A 80 -2.28 -8.38 12.72
N GLY A 81 -1.14 -8.90 13.17
CA GLY A 81 0.15 -8.77 12.51
C GLY A 81 0.51 -7.34 12.13
N VAL A 82 0.88 -7.11 10.89
CA VAL A 82 1.28 -5.77 10.39
C VAL A 82 0.12 -4.77 10.39
N MET A 83 -1.13 -5.23 10.20
CA MET A 83 -2.32 -4.38 10.24
C MET A 83 -2.54 -3.81 11.65
N ALA A 84 -2.41 -4.64 12.68
CA ALA A 84 -2.51 -4.20 14.06
C ALA A 84 -1.36 -3.25 14.45
N GLU A 85 -0.15 -3.55 14.02
CA GLU A 85 1.02 -2.76 14.40
C GLU A 85 1.00 -1.36 13.80
N ILE A 86 0.60 -1.20 12.53
CA ILE A 86 0.51 0.14 11.91
C ILE A 86 -0.53 1.03 12.63
N GLY A 87 -1.68 0.48 13.00
CA GLY A 87 -2.70 1.20 13.77
C GLY A 87 -2.20 1.65 15.13
N ARG A 88 -1.57 0.74 15.87
CA ARG A 88 -1.00 1.02 17.19
C ARG A 88 0.13 2.05 17.15
N ILE A 89 1.02 1.97 16.14
CA ILE A 89 2.11 2.96 15.97
C ILE A 89 1.50 4.33 15.65
N ARG A 90 0.53 4.41 14.73
CA ARG A 90 -0.17 5.64 14.38
C ARG A 90 -0.77 6.30 15.62
N SER A 91 -1.47 5.54 16.44
CA SER A 91 -2.11 6.03 17.68
C SER A 91 -1.08 6.49 18.72
N ARG A 92 -0.09 5.65 19.04
CA ARG A 92 0.93 5.97 20.07
C ARG A 92 1.74 7.22 19.76
N ASN A 93 2.01 7.49 18.46
CA ASN A 93 2.77 8.67 18.04
C ASN A 93 1.87 9.88 17.73
N GLY A 94 0.55 9.76 17.83
CA GLY A 94 -0.38 10.81 17.51
C GLY A 94 -0.42 11.20 16.02
N TYR A 95 0.03 10.30 15.13
CA TYR A 95 0.06 10.53 13.69
C TYR A 95 -1.35 10.66 13.11
N LYS A 96 -1.47 11.45 12.04
CA LYS A 96 -2.75 11.82 11.41
C LYS A 96 -2.90 11.34 9.97
N PHE A 97 -1.90 10.69 9.39
CA PHE A 97 -2.04 10.14 8.04
C PHE A 97 -3.30 9.25 7.96
N PRO A 98 -4.08 9.33 6.86
CA PRO A 98 -5.23 8.48 6.69
C PRO A 98 -4.79 7.01 6.62
N LEU A 99 -5.37 6.18 7.50
CA LEU A 99 -5.14 4.74 7.54
C LEU A 99 -6.46 4.05 7.21
N VAL A 100 -6.48 3.38 6.06
CA VAL A 100 -7.68 2.79 5.45
C VAL A 100 -7.59 1.27 5.52
N GLY A 101 -8.53 0.64 6.20
CA GLY A 101 -8.69 -0.81 6.20
C GLY A 101 -9.64 -1.25 5.09
N VAL A 102 -9.23 -2.19 4.25
CA VAL A 102 -10.08 -2.79 3.21
C VAL A 102 -10.15 -4.29 3.48
N THR A 103 -11.35 -4.79 3.79
CA THR A 103 -11.49 -6.21 4.19
C THR A 103 -12.90 -6.73 3.91
N PRO A 104 -13.07 -8.05 3.68
CA PRO A 104 -14.39 -8.63 3.51
C PRO A 104 -15.27 -8.46 4.76
N GLU A 105 -16.47 -7.88 4.57
CA GLU A 105 -17.41 -7.62 5.67
C GLU A 105 -17.74 -8.87 6.47
N GLU A 106 -17.92 -9.99 5.78
CA GLU A 106 -18.31 -11.25 6.42
C GLU A 106 -17.26 -11.82 7.38
N LEU A 107 -15.98 -11.49 7.17
CA LEU A 107 -14.86 -12.04 7.93
C LEU A 107 -14.51 -11.25 9.18
N VAL A 108 -15.11 -10.07 9.37
CA VAL A 108 -14.72 -9.18 10.46
C VAL A 108 -15.86 -8.86 11.41
N THR A 109 -15.48 -8.44 12.62
CA THR A 109 -16.39 -7.96 13.67
C THR A 109 -15.95 -6.57 14.11
N TRP A 110 -16.93 -5.76 14.55
CA TRP A 110 -16.70 -4.43 15.10
C TRP A 110 -17.79 -4.07 16.12
N PRO A 111 -17.59 -3.07 16.99
CA PRO A 111 -18.60 -2.63 17.94
C PRO A 111 -19.89 -2.19 17.22
N GLY A 112 -21.02 -2.76 17.62
CA GLY A 112 -22.33 -2.48 16.99
C GLY A 112 -22.53 -3.12 15.60
N GLY A 113 -21.57 -3.93 15.14
CA GLY A 113 -21.70 -4.69 13.90
C GLY A 113 -22.71 -5.85 14.02
N PRO A 114 -23.15 -6.41 12.88
CA PRO A 114 -24.13 -7.49 12.86
C PRO A 114 -23.57 -8.76 13.51
N LEU A 115 -24.38 -9.39 14.37
CA LEU A 115 -24.13 -10.75 14.83
C LEU A 115 -24.40 -11.70 13.66
N ASN A 116 -23.36 -12.10 12.96
CA ASN A 116 -23.51 -13.05 11.86
C ASN A 116 -23.61 -14.48 12.41
N THR A 117 -24.82 -14.90 12.74
CA THR A 117 -25.13 -16.23 13.29
C THR A 117 -24.74 -17.37 12.35
N LYS A 118 -24.73 -17.15 11.02
CA LYS A 118 -24.31 -18.17 10.04
C LYS A 118 -22.85 -18.60 10.27
N PHE A 119 -21.95 -17.66 10.57
CA PHE A 119 -20.54 -17.96 10.83
C PHE A 119 -20.32 -18.73 12.14
N LEU A 120 -21.10 -18.44 13.16
CA LEU A 120 -21.08 -19.20 14.43
C LEU A 120 -21.44 -20.66 14.20
N TRP A 121 -22.45 -20.93 13.36
CA TRP A 121 -22.88 -22.30 13.03
C TRP A 121 -21.86 -23.06 12.16
N MET A 122 -21.07 -22.35 11.36
CA MET A 122 -20.05 -22.95 10.48
C MET A 122 -18.67 -23.09 11.16
N GLY A 123 -18.54 -22.73 12.44
CA GLY A 123 -17.26 -22.78 13.17
C GLY A 123 -16.16 -21.85 12.58
N LYS A 124 -16.53 -20.89 11.73
CA LYS A 124 -15.56 -19.96 11.13
C LYS A 124 -15.25 -18.82 12.09
N GLN A 125 -13.97 -18.58 12.30
CA GLN A 125 -13.49 -17.45 13.10
C GLN A 125 -13.66 -16.15 12.34
N ARG A 126 -14.18 -15.11 13.02
CA ARG A 126 -14.18 -13.72 12.52
C ARG A 126 -13.12 -12.93 13.26
N TRP A 127 -12.53 -11.96 12.57
CA TRP A 127 -11.44 -11.16 13.08
C TRP A 127 -11.93 -9.78 13.48
N GLN A 128 -11.41 -9.23 14.57
CA GLN A 128 -11.76 -7.87 14.96
C GLN A 128 -11.13 -6.86 14.01
N LEU A 129 -11.85 -5.79 13.69
CA LEU A 129 -11.26 -4.61 13.06
C LEU A 129 -10.31 -3.93 14.05
N GLU A 130 -9.18 -3.46 13.56
CA GLU A 130 -8.21 -2.72 14.39
C GLU A 130 -8.75 -1.32 14.70
N SER A 131 -8.78 -0.95 15.98
CA SER A 131 -9.53 0.20 16.48
C SER A 131 -8.93 1.57 16.16
N HIS A 132 -7.66 1.66 15.71
CA HIS A 132 -6.99 2.93 15.46
C HIS A 132 -6.96 3.35 13.98
N TYR A 133 -7.68 2.63 13.12
CA TYR A 133 -7.85 3.00 11.72
C TYR A 133 -8.78 4.21 11.59
N SER A 134 -8.42 5.13 10.68
CA SER A 134 -9.25 6.32 10.44
C SER A 134 -10.46 6.03 9.56
N HIS A 135 -10.37 5.02 8.68
CA HIS A 135 -11.43 4.68 7.72
C HIS A 135 -11.47 3.18 7.46
N PHE A 136 -12.66 2.68 7.09
CA PHE A 136 -12.85 1.31 6.60
C PHE A 136 -13.65 1.28 5.32
N ILE A 137 -13.27 0.37 4.42
CA ILE A 137 -14.03 -0.05 3.23
C ILE A 137 -14.31 -1.54 3.41
N LEU A 138 -15.52 -1.89 3.83
CA LEU A 138 -15.94 -3.27 4.03
C LEU A 138 -16.59 -3.79 2.76
N VAL A 139 -15.93 -4.73 2.11
CA VAL A 139 -16.26 -5.20 0.76
C VAL A 139 -16.97 -6.56 0.79
N PRO A 140 -17.70 -6.94 -0.26
CA PRO A 140 -18.19 -8.30 -0.43
C PRO A 140 -17.03 -9.28 -0.50
N GLY A 141 -17.18 -10.44 0.15
CA GLY A 141 -16.18 -11.51 0.13
C GLY A 141 -16.41 -12.51 1.27
N SER A 142 -15.96 -13.75 1.07
CA SER A 142 -16.13 -14.87 2.00
C SER A 142 -14.82 -15.51 2.46
N GLN A 143 -13.69 -15.03 1.92
CA GLN A 143 -12.33 -15.44 2.28
C GLN A 143 -11.35 -14.28 2.16
N PHE A 144 -10.24 -14.32 2.90
CA PHE A 144 -9.15 -13.35 2.73
C PHE A 144 -8.51 -13.51 1.35
N GLY A 145 -8.24 -12.36 0.71
CA GLY A 145 -7.81 -12.24 -0.67
C GLY A 145 -8.93 -11.83 -1.63
N ASP A 146 -10.20 -11.86 -1.21
CA ASP A 146 -11.30 -11.28 -2.00
C ASP A 146 -11.20 -9.75 -2.04
N GLU A 147 -10.59 -9.14 -1.01
CA GLU A 147 -10.29 -7.71 -0.92
C GLU A 147 -9.11 -7.23 -1.77
N SER A 148 -8.26 -8.13 -2.27
CA SER A 148 -7.01 -7.77 -2.98
C SER A 148 -7.24 -6.82 -4.16
N LEU A 149 -8.24 -7.10 -5.00
CA LEU A 149 -8.60 -6.22 -6.12
C LEU A 149 -9.13 -4.86 -5.66
N TRP A 150 -9.84 -4.81 -4.54
CA TRP A 150 -10.35 -3.57 -3.97
C TRP A 150 -9.23 -2.68 -3.41
N ILE A 151 -8.22 -3.28 -2.77
CA ILE A 151 -7.02 -2.60 -2.28
C ILE A 151 -6.28 -1.94 -3.43
N VAL A 152 -6.04 -2.69 -4.50
CA VAL A 152 -5.31 -2.20 -5.68
C VAL A 152 -6.08 -1.09 -6.39
N ASP A 153 -7.38 -1.26 -6.58
CA ASP A 153 -8.24 -0.24 -7.18
C ASP A 153 -8.32 1.02 -6.33
N ALA A 154 -8.50 0.89 -5.00
CA ALA A 154 -8.51 2.02 -4.08
C ALA A 154 -7.20 2.82 -4.15
N ALA A 155 -6.06 2.12 -4.17
CA ALA A 155 -4.77 2.76 -4.33
C ALA A 155 -4.62 3.48 -5.67
N THR A 156 -5.10 2.89 -6.75
CA THR A 156 -5.06 3.47 -8.10
C THR A 156 -5.97 4.71 -8.21
N ILE A 157 -7.19 4.64 -7.65
CA ILE A 157 -8.12 5.77 -7.63
C ILE A 157 -7.54 6.94 -6.83
N LEU A 158 -7.02 6.69 -5.63
CA LEU A 158 -6.47 7.73 -4.76
C LEU A 158 -5.21 8.35 -5.34
N SER A 159 -4.31 7.57 -5.89
CA SER A 159 -3.05 8.06 -6.46
C SER A 159 -3.24 8.63 -7.87
N LYS A 160 -4.32 8.29 -8.58
CA LYS A 160 -4.51 8.59 -10.01
C LYS A 160 -3.26 8.29 -10.84
N GLY A 161 -2.64 7.15 -10.56
CA GLY A 161 -1.48 6.63 -11.29
C GLY A 161 -0.13 7.29 -11.00
N HIS A 162 -0.05 8.22 -10.07
CA HIS A 162 1.16 9.04 -9.97
C HIS A 162 2.04 8.83 -8.74
N ARG A 163 1.51 8.37 -7.61
CA ARG A 163 2.25 8.38 -6.35
C ARG A 163 1.83 7.23 -5.45
N SER A 164 2.19 6.01 -5.82
CA SER A 164 1.87 4.87 -4.98
C SER A 164 2.99 3.84 -4.95
N VAL A 165 3.14 3.20 -3.81
CA VAL A 165 4.12 2.13 -3.58
C VAL A 165 3.47 1.04 -2.75
N THR A 166 3.81 -0.22 -3.04
CA THR A 166 3.43 -1.36 -2.21
C THR A 166 4.62 -1.76 -1.36
N ILE A 167 4.40 -1.91 -0.05
CA ILE A 167 5.42 -2.38 0.90
C ILE A 167 5.02 -3.75 1.42
N LEU A 168 5.89 -4.74 1.21
CA LEU A 168 5.72 -6.09 1.71
C LEU A 168 6.54 -6.31 2.98
N ILE A 169 5.85 -6.77 4.03
CA ILE A 169 6.47 -7.22 5.28
C ILE A 169 6.01 -8.64 5.56
N ASN A 170 6.95 -9.59 5.67
CA ASN A 170 6.64 -11.00 5.84
C ASN A 170 5.78 -11.52 4.65
N GLY A 171 4.49 -11.77 4.84
CA GLY A 171 3.56 -12.13 3.78
C GLY A 171 3.40 -13.63 3.55
N GLY A 172 2.23 -14.00 3.07
CA GLY A 172 1.84 -15.36 2.70
C GLY A 172 1.23 -15.40 1.31
N GLU A 173 0.34 -16.37 1.07
CA GLU A 173 -0.27 -16.59 -0.25
C GLU A 173 -1.14 -15.42 -0.70
N VAL A 174 -1.95 -14.85 0.19
CA VAL A 174 -2.73 -13.64 -0.12
C VAL A 174 -1.80 -12.49 -0.50
N SER A 175 -0.70 -12.30 0.25
CA SER A 175 0.28 -11.26 -0.04
C SER A 175 0.98 -11.46 -1.39
N ARG A 176 1.14 -12.70 -1.85
CA ARG A 176 1.66 -12.98 -3.20
C ARG A 176 0.72 -12.44 -4.28
N LYS A 177 -0.58 -12.73 -4.16
CA LYS A 177 -1.61 -12.18 -5.04
C LYS A 177 -1.63 -10.65 -5.03
N ASP A 178 -1.52 -10.03 -3.85
CA ASP A 178 -1.49 -8.56 -3.73
C ASP A 178 -0.28 -7.94 -4.43
N ILE A 179 0.90 -8.60 -4.38
CA ILE A 179 2.09 -8.17 -5.12
C ILE A 179 1.86 -8.28 -6.61
N GLU A 180 1.38 -9.43 -7.10
CA GLU A 180 1.10 -9.65 -8.52
C GLU A 180 0.17 -8.56 -9.07
N LEU A 181 -0.93 -8.28 -8.37
CA LEU A 181 -1.87 -7.21 -8.72
C LEU A 181 -1.23 -5.82 -8.69
N SER A 182 -0.31 -5.57 -7.75
CA SER A 182 0.44 -4.30 -7.69
C SER A 182 1.34 -4.14 -8.90
N LEU A 183 2.07 -5.19 -9.30
CA LEU A 183 2.95 -5.20 -10.47
C LEU A 183 2.18 -5.04 -11.78
N GLU A 184 1.04 -5.74 -11.92
CA GLU A 184 0.13 -5.60 -13.08
C GLU A 184 -0.37 -4.17 -13.25
N ASN A 185 -0.53 -3.43 -12.15
CA ASN A 185 -0.89 -2.01 -12.15
C ASN A 185 0.32 -1.06 -12.21
N GLY A 186 1.51 -1.56 -12.54
CA GLY A 186 2.74 -0.75 -12.65
C GLY A 186 3.21 -0.14 -11.33
N ARG A 187 2.73 -0.64 -10.17
CA ARG A 187 3.10 -0.11 -8.86
C ARG A 187 4.37 -0.77 -8.35
N ALA A 188 5.35 0.06 -7.97
CA ALA A 188 6.58 -0.41 -7.35
C ALA A 188 6.32 -1.17 -6.06
N VAL A 189 7.10 -2.23 -5.83
CA VAL A 189 7.05 -3.06 -4.62
C VAL A 189 8.37 -2.96 -3.87
N ILE A 190 8.31 -2.61 -2.60
CA ILE A 190 9.45 -2.65 -1.68
C ILE A 190 9.23 -3.84 -0.75
N ALA A 191 10.02 -4.90 -0.93
CA ALA A 191 9.98 -6.07 -0.08
C ALA A 191 11.04 -5.93 1.03
N LEU A 192 10.60 -5.96 2.30
CA LEU A 192 11.47 -5.83 3.45
C LEU A 192 11.99 -7.21 3.89
N SER A 193 13.20 -7.57 3.46
CA SER A 193 13.83 -8.82 3.89
C SER A 193 14.18 -8.80 5.39
N ARG A 194 14.39 -9.97 5.97
CA ARG A 194 14.53 -10.24 7.41
C ARG A 194 13.23 -10.09 8.20
N THR A 195 12.09 -10.05 7.51
CA THR A 195 10.77 -10.07 8.13
C THR A 195 10.08 -11.42 8.01
N GLY A 196 10.72 -12.38 7.33
CA GLY A 196 10.26 -13.75 7.16
C GLY A 196 9.49 -14.00 5.86
N ARG A 197 9.22 -15.28 5.61
CA ARG A 197 8.30 -15.80 4.57
C ARG A 197 8.52 -15.18 3.17
N LEU A 198 7.46 -14.70 2.51
CA LEU A 198 7.49 -14.20 1.14
C LEU A 198 8.53 -13.08 0.91
N ALA A 199 8.67 -12.17 1.86
CA ALA A 199 9.66 -11.09 1.75
C ALA A 199 11.09 -11.63 1.71
N ASP A 200 11.40 -12.66 2.49
CA ASP A 200 12.70 -13.31 2.49
C ASP A 200 12.87 -14.27 1.30
N ASP A 201 11.76 -14.88 0.81
CA ASP A 201 11.79 -15.67 -0.43
C ASP A 201 12.17 -14.80 -1.62
N LEU A 202 11.56 -13.61 -1.74
CA LEU A 202 11.92 -12.65 -2.77
C LEU A 202 13.39 -12.18 -2.66
N ALA A 203 13.92 -12.08 -1.45
CA ALA A 203 15.33 -11.71 -1.26
C ALA A 203 16.30 -12.76 -1.80
N ARG A 204 15.92 -14.03 -1.80
CA ARG A 204 16.72 -15.16 -2.28
C ARG A 204 16.61 -15.41 -3.79
N GLN A 205 15.61 -14.85 -4.46
CA GLN A 205 15.44 -15.02 -5.90
C GLN A 205 16.50 -14.24 -6.68
N PRO A 206 17.26 -14.88 -7.61
CA PRO A 206 18.26 -14.19 -8.42
C PRO A 206 17.63 -13.25 -9.45
N GLU A 207 16.48 -13.63 -10.00
CA GLU A 207 15.72 -12.84 -10.97
C GLU A 207 14.38 -12.41 -10.35
N ARG A 208 14.10 -11.14 -10.42
CA ARG A 208 12.87 -10.51 -9.91
C ARG A 208 12.33 -9.53 -10.93
N ASP A 209 11.03 -9.25 -10.82
CA ASP A 209 10.44 -8.15 -11.56
C ASP A 209 11.19 -6.84 -11.26
N LYS A 210 11.36 -6.01 -12.29
CA LYS A 210 12.11 -4.74 -12.20
C LYS A 210 11.47 -3.75 -11.23
N LEU A 211 10.17 -3.87 -10.99
CA LEU A 211 9.42 -3.06 -10.04
C LEU A 211 9.62 -3.51 -8.59
N ILE A 212 10.29 -4.65 -8.34
CA ILE A 212 10.55 -5.16 -7.00
C ILE A 212 11.93 -4.72 -6.51
N THR A 213 11.95 -3.94 -5.44
CA THR A 213 13.17 -3.58 -4.69
C THR A 213 13.18 -4.32 -3.37
N VAL A 214 14.27 -5.05 -3.07
CA VAL A 214 14.44 -5.72 -1.77
C VAL A 214 15.37 -4.90 -0.89
N ILE A 215 14.91 -4.61 0.33
CA ILE A 215 15.66 -3.83 1.33
C ILE A 215 15.65 -4.59 2.65
N PRO A 216 16.79 -4.76 3.34
CA PRO A 216 16.80 -5.31 4.69
C PRO A 216 15.99 -4.42 5.64
N ALA A 217 15.10 -5.00 6.44
CA ALA A 217 14.19 -4.27 7.35
C ALA A 217 14.93 -3.43 8.42
N ASN A 218 16.21 -3.71 8.67
CA ASN A 218 17.06 -2.92 9.56
C ASN A 218 17.81 -1.77 8.86
N ALA A 219 17.64 -1.59 7.55
CA ALA A 219 18.27 -0.52 6.78
C ALA A 219 17.34 0.71 6.70
N GLU A 220 17.07 1.34 7.84
CA GLU A 220 16.04 2.37 8.03
C GLU A 220 16.14 3.50 6.99
N GLN A 221 17.32 4.08 6.79
CA GLN A 221 17.48 5.18 5.83
C GLN A 221 17.17 4.74 4.39
N ARG A 222 17.57 3.52 4.01
CA ARG A 222 17.26 2.98 2.68
C ARG A 222 15.75 2.77 2.48
N ILE A 223 15.02 2.41 3.55
CA ILE A 223 13.56 2.28 3.49
C ILE A 223 12.95 3.67 3.25
N VAL A 224 13.39 4.70 3.98
CA VAL A 224 12.95 6.10 3.79
C VAL A 224 13.18 6.53 2.36
N ASP A 225 14.42 6.42 1.87
CA ASP A 225 14.82 6.86 0.54
C ASP A 225 14.02 6.17 -0.57
N ALA A 226 13.81 4.85 -0.44
CA ALA A 226 13.07 4.08 -1.42
C ALA A 226 11.57 4.44 -1.46
N ILE A 227 10.94 4.62 -0.30
CA ILE A 227 9.52 5.05 -0.23
C ILE A 227 9.38 6.46 -0.82
N GLN A 228 10.22 7.39 -0.41
CA GLN A 228 10.17 8.76 -0.90
C GLN A 228 10.42 8.82 -2.42
N ALA A 229 11.40 8.09 -2.94
CA ALA A 229 11.66 8.00 -4.36
C ALA A 229 10.42 7.46 -5.11
N ALA A 230 9.81 6.38 -4.65
CA ALA A 230 8.62 5.80 -5.28
C ALA A 230 7.41 6.76 -5.24
N LEU A 231 7.24 7.53 -4.15
CA LEU A 231 6.14 8.49 -4.02
C LEU A 231 6.37 9.78 -4.82
N LEU A 232 7.63 10.13 -5.16
CA LEU A 232 7.96 11.30 -5.96
C LEU A 232 7.94 11.02 -7.47
N MET A 233 8.10 9.76 -7.89
CA MET A 233 8.14 9.39 -9.31
C MET A 233 6.76 9.50 -9.96
N THR A 234 6.73 10.16 -11.12
CA THR A 234 5.61 10.04 -12.07
C THR A 234 5.80 8.78 -12.92
N GLU A 235 4.72 8.19 -13.47
CA GLU A 235 4.81 7.03 -14.38
C GLU A 235 5.84 7.20 -15.50
N LYS A 236 5.93 8.39 -16.09
CA LYS A 236 6.91 8.69 -17.15
C LYS A 236 8.37 8.61 -16.65
N SER A 237 8.65 9.03 -15.44
CA SER A 237 10.00 8.99 -14.85
C SER A 237 10.42 7.56 -14.53
N TYR A 238 9.48 6.71 -14.13
CA TYR A 238 9.74 5.33 -13.79
C TYR A 238 10.16 4.52 -15.02
N VAL A 239 9.39 4.59 -16.11
CA VAL A 239 9.72 3.92 -17.38
C VAL A 239 11.05 4.41 -17.95
N HIS A 240 11.36 5.70 -17.83
CA HIS A 240 12.60 6.28 -18.35
C HIS A 240 13.83 5.80 -17.57
N GLN A 241 13.79 5.75 -16.23
CA GLN A 241 14.92 5.24 -15.43
C GLN A 241 15.20 3.74 -15.67
N PHE A 242 14.17 2.94 -15.84
CA PHE A 242 14.34 1.52 -16.14
C PHE A 242 14.86 1.30 -17.56
N SER A 243 14.41 2.07 -18.53
CA SER A 243 14.95 2.03 -19.91
C SER A 243 16.44 2.41 -19.95
N ILE A 244 16.91 3.35 -19.14
CA ILE A 244 18.33 3.72 -19.06
C ILE A 244 19.14 2.61 -18.37
N ARG A 245 18.64 1.98 -17.31
CA ARG A 245 19.33 0.86 -16.65
C ARG A 245 19.44 -0.37 -17.53
N GLU A 246 18.45 -0.70 -18.35
CA GLU A 246 18.55 -1.80 -19.34
C GLU A 246 19.64 -1.55 -20.37
N LYS A 247 19.80 -0.32 -20.83
CA LYS A 247 20.86 0.04 -21.78
C LYS A 247 22.26 -0.07 -21.17
N VAL A 248 22.40 0.18 -19.87
CA VAL A 248 23.67 0.08 -19.15
C VAL A 248 24.05 -1.37 -18.83
N THR A 249 23.09 -2.24 -18.50
CA THR A 249 23.34 -3.64 -18.16
C THR A 249 23.55 -4.55 -19.36
N SER A 250 23.05 -4.20 -20.54
CA SER A 250 23.20 -4.98 -21.76
C SER A 250 24.52 -4.75 -22.51
N GLY A 251 25.43 -3.90 -22.01
CA GLY A 251 26.77 -3.70 -22.56
C GLY A 251 26.85 -3.14 -23.99
N LYS A 252 25.72 -2.71 -24.55
CA LYS A 252 25.71 -2.03 -25.86
C LYS A 252 25.60 -0.54 -25.67
N TYR A 253 26.74 0.12 -25.52
CA TYR A 253 26.86 1.55 -25.69
C TYR A 253 26.64 1.91 -27.16
N VAL A 254 25.44 2.33 -27.51
CA VAL A 254 25.22 3.17 -28.66
C VAL A 254 24.92 4.55 -28.10
N ILE A 255 25.96 5.37 -28.01
CA ILE A 255 25.79 6.81 -27.82
C ILE A 255 25.27 7.33 -29.15
N GLN A 256 23.95 7.36 -29.32
CA GLN A 256 23.32 8.16 -30.34
C GLN A 256 22.84 9.42 -29.64
N GLN A 257 23.67 10.45 -29.74
CA GLN A 257 23.25 11.82 -29.42
C GLN A 257 22.15 12.21 -30.42
N GLU A 258 20.91 12.13 -29.99
CA GLU A 258 19.87 12.97 -30.58
C GLU A 258 19.90 14.34 -29.88
N MET A 259 20.92 15.12 -30.25
CA MET A 259 20.86 16.59 -30.19
C MET A 259 20.18 17.05 -31.47
N ASN A 260 18.87 17.09 -31.50
CA ASN A 260 18.12 17.87 -32.48
C ASN A 260 16.69 18.09 -31.96
N SER A 261 16.52 19.24 -31.33
CA SER A 261 15.31 20.08 -31.44
C SER A 261 15.22 21.10 -30.28
N ILE A 262 16.21 22.00 -30.20
CA ILE A 262 16.00 23.35 -29.65
C ILE A 262 16.87 24.26 -30.50
N GLN A 263 16.39 24.67 -31.66
CA GLN A 263 16.82 25.87 -32.36
C GLN A 263 15.58 26.47 -33.03
N GLU A 264 14.86 27.32 -32.32
CA GLU A 264 14.17 28.43 -32.94
C GLU A 264 15.00 29.72 -32.70
N PRO A 265 15.33 30.45 -33.75
CA PRO A 265 16.12 31.68 -33.60
C PRO A 265 15.21 32.81 -33.12
N ILE A 266 15.65 33.44 -32.02
CA ILE A 266 15.10 34.73 -31.56
C ILE A 266 15.42 35.79 -32.64
N ARG A 267 14.41 36.26 -33.38
CA ARG A 267 14.53 37.46 -34.24
C ARG A 267 14.59 38.68 -33.36
N ILE A 268 15.76 39.25 -33.28
CA ILE A 268 15.95 40.63 -32.80
C ILE A 268 15.57 41.55 -33.94
N THR A 269 14.48 42.28 -33.83
CA THR A 269 14.16 43.42 -34.69
C THR A 269 14.64 44.69 -33.95
N SER A 270 15.69 45.26 -34.50
CA SER A 270 16.11 46.65 -34.20
C SER A 270 15.12 47.63 -34.85
N ARG A 271 14.53 48.46 -34.04
CA ARG A 271 14.31 49.92 -34.29
C ARG A 271 13.95 50.61 -32.98
#